data_8850b25c0817348cb4535fcbe5342561
#
_entry.id   8850b25c0817348cb4535fcbe5342561
#
_cell.length_a   1.000
_cell.length_b   1.000
_cell.length_c   1.000
_cell.angle_alpha   90.00
_cell.angle_beta   90.00
_cell.angle_gamma   90.00
#
_symmetry.space_group_name_H-M   'P 1'
#
loop_
_entity.id
_entity.type
_entity.pdbx_description
1 polymer ?
#
loop_
_entity_poly.entity_id
_entity_poly.type
_entity_poly.pdbx_seq_one_letter_code
_entity_poly.pdbx_strand_id
1 'polypeptide(L)'
;MARNVLLITTDQQRFDALGCNGGAFARTPNIDALAVTGLNYTQARNQSTVCMPARSTILTGQSIRRHGVTSNGIPLPEHAPNIAQLLADNGYRTALIGKAHFEPHAAKTYFENTAAGDGSTGPHRGFERMELCGHTGRAGRSLFHYPKWLADAHPDAVEGFHEYAVGGAPSNAGWGD
;
A
#
# COMPACT_ATOMS: atom_id res chain seq x y z
N MET A 1 20.75 20.83 6.58
CA MET A 1 19.27 20.71 6.56
C MET A 1 18.91 19.27 6.30
N ALA A 2 18.04 18.68 7.10
CA ALA A 2 17.48 17.35 6.80
C ALA A 2 16.67 17.41 5.51
N ARG A 3 16.80 16.40 4.65
CA ARG A 3 16.04 16.30 3.39
C ARG A 3 14.73 15.56 3.64
N ASN A 4 13.62 16.03 3.08
CA ASN A 4 12.39 15.27 3.07
C ASN A 4 12.54 14.06 2.13
N VAL A 5 11.89 12.94 2.51
CA VAL A 5 11.87 11.70 1.72
C VAL A 5 10.43 11.39 1.36
N LEU A 6 10.15 11.25 0.07
CA LEU A 6 8.86 10.79 -0.45
C LEU A 6 9.07 9.48 -1.21
N LEU A 7 8.48 8.40 -0.70
CA LEU A 7 8.44 7.10 -1.37
C LEU A 7 7.04 6.89 -1.95
N ILE A 8 6.94 6.75 -3.26
CA ILE A 8 5.68 6.44 -3.95
C ILE A 8 5.77 5.01 -4.47
N THR A 9 4.83 4.17 -4.08
CA THR A 9 4.72 2.79 -4.55
C THR A 9 3.41 2.60 -5.30
N THR A 10 3.46 1.95 -6.45
CA THR A 10 2.28 1.51 -7.20
C THR A 10 1.96 0.05 -6.87
N ASP A 11 0.70 -0.34 -7.01
CA ASP A 11 0.27 -1.73 -6.83
C ASP A 11 0.06 -2.40 -8.20
N GLN A 12 0.62 -3.59 -8.39
CA GLN A 12 0.50 -4.40 -9.62
C GLN A 12 0.90 -3.70 -10.93
N GLN A 13 1.72 -2.66 -10.87
CA GLN A 13 2.19 -1.98 -12.08
C GLN A 13 3.21 -2.83 -12.83
N ARG A 14 2.95 -3.09 -14.10
CA ARG A 14 3.89 -3.76 -15.00
C ARG A 14 4.97 -2.79 -15.43
N PHE A 15 6.19 -3.30 -15.62
CA PHE A 15 7.34 -2.55 -16.11
C PHE A 15 7.06 -1.89 -17.48
N ASP A 16 6.47 -2.66 -18.39
CA ASP A 16 6.15 -2.25 -19.75
C ASP A 16 4.87 -1.41 -19.89
N ALA A 17 4.23 -1.06 -18.78
CA ALA A 17 3.13 -0.08 -18.76
C ALA A 17 3.62 1.38 -18.77
N LEU A 18 4.90 1.62 -18.45
CA LEU A 18 5.49 2.96 -18.37
C LEU A 18 6.11 3.37 -19.70
N GLY A 19 5.84 4.60 -20.17
CA GLY A 19 6.42 5.16 -21.39
C GLY A 19 7.94 5.20 -21.35
N CYS A 20 8.54 5.59 -20.22
CA CYS A 20 10.00 5.60 -20.03
C CYS A 20 10.67 4.22 -20.12
N ASN A 21 9.90 3.14 -20.07
CA ASN A 21 10.35 1.78 -20.23
C ASN A 21 9.96 1.17 -21.60
N GLY A 22 9.48 1.99 -22.53
CA GLY A 22 9.05 1.56 -23.87
C GLY A 22 7.59 1.12 -23.95
N GLY A 23 6.78 1.37 -22.91
CA GLY A 23 5.35 1.06 -22.90
C GLY A 23 4.57 1.94 -23.89
N ALA A 24 3.68 1.30 -24.66
CA ALA A 24 2.85 2.00 -25.65
C ALA A 24 1.36 2.09 -25.26
N PHE A 25 0.94 1.41 -24.19
CA PHE A 25 -0.48 1.27 -23.88
C PHE A 25 -1.01 2.32 -22.91
N ALA A 26 -0.19 2.77 -21.96
CA ALA A 26 -0.58 3.76 -20.98
C ALA A 26 0.18 5.09 -21.21
N ARG A 27 -0.51 6.20 -20.92
CA ARG A 27 0.10 7.54 -20.98
C ARG A 27 0.62 7.88 -19.58
N THR A 28 1.94 7.93 -19.42
CA THR A 28 2.62 8.15 -18.13
C THR A 28 3.54 9.39 -18.12
N PRO A 29 3.09 10.57 -18.60
CA PRO A 29 3.98 11.70 -18.87
C PRO A 29 4.69 12.22 -17.62
N ASN A 30 4.07 12.15 -16.45
CA ASN A 30 4.67 12.63 -15.21
C ASN A 30 5.76 11.66 -14.70
N ILE A 31 5.53 10.36 -14.81
CA ILE A 31 6.54 9.34 -14.44
C ILE A 31 7.69 9.38 -15.45
N ASP A 32 7.38 9.54 -16.73
CA ASP A 32 8.39 9.65 -17.79
C ASP A 32 9.28 10.90 -17.58
N ALA A 33 8.69 12.03 -17.16
CA ALA A 33 9.44 13.23 -16.82
C ALA A 33 10.36 13.03 -15.62
N LEU A 34 9.91 12.29 -14.60
CA LEU A 34 10.77 11.90 -13.46
C LEU A 34 11.94 11.01 -13.91
N ALA A 35 11.70 10.08 -14.81
CA ALA A 35 12.75 9.21 -15.36
C ALA A 35 13.81 9.99 -16.13
N VAL A 36 13.42 11.06 -16.85
CA VAL A 36 14.36 11.94 -17.60
C VAL A 36 15.21 12.79 -16.65
N THR A 37 14.63 13.25 -15.53
CA THR A 37 15.32 14.16 -14.59
C THR A 37 16.02 13.45 -13.45
N GLY A 38 15.72 12.16 -13.26
CA GLY A 38 16.23 11.33 -12.18
C GLY A 38 17.04 10.13 -12.67
N LEU A 39 16.95 9.03 -11.91
CA LEU A 39 17.56 7.76 -12.26
C LEU A 39 16.48 6.70 -12.50
N ASN A 40 16.49 6.06 -13.67
CA ASN A 40 15.60 4.96 -14.00
C ASN A 40 16.34 3.62 -13.83
N TYR A 41 16.01 2.86 -12.79
CA TYR A 41 16.59 1.55 -12.52
C TYR A 41 15.83 0.45 -13.27
N THR A 42 16.17 0.23 -14.53
CA THR A 42 15.48 -0.72 -15.43
C THR A 42 15.60 -2.18 -15.00
N GLN A 43 16.53 -2.52 -14.12
CA GLN A 43 16.75 -3.87 -13.60
C GLN A 43 16.36 -4.04 -12.13
N ALA A 44 15.65 -3.07 -11.54
CA ALA A 44 15.12 -3.24 -10.19
C ALA A 44 14.16 -4.43 -10.14
N ARG A 45 14.27 -5.24 -9.10
CA ARG A 45 13.44 -6.44 -8.88
C ARG A 45 12.85 -6.43 -7.50
N ASN A 46 11.56 -6.70 -7.42
CA ASN A 46 10.90 -7.00 -6.17
C ASN A 46 11.24 -8.44 -5.73
N GLN A 47 11.34 -8.69 -4.43
CA GLN A 47 11.64 -10.03 -3.91
C GLN A 47 10.42 -10.97 -3.91
N SER A 48 9.22 -10.43 -4.10
CA SER A 48 7.99 -11.22 -4.18
C SER A 48 6.99 -10.55 -5.12
N THR A 49 6.18 -11.35 -5.77
CA THR A 49 5.01 -10.92 -6.53
C THR A 49 3.76 -10.80 -5.64
N VAL A 50 3.86 -11.23 -4.37
CA VAL A 50 2.78 -11.21 -3.39
C VAL A 50 2.90 -9.96 -2.51
N CYS A 51 1.77 -9.34 -2.19
CA CYS A 51 1.73 -8.00 -1.60
C CYS A 51 2.43 -7.90 -0.23
N MET A 52 2.03 -8.71 0.76
CA MET A 52 2.59 -8.60 2.12
C MET A 52 4.10 -8.88 2.17
N PRO A 53 4.62 -9.95 1.56
CA PRO A 53 6.06 -10.17 1.49
C PRO A 53 6.82 -9.03 0.83
N ALA A 54 6.32 -8.53 -0.31
CA ALA A 54 6.94 -7.44 -1.05
C ALA A 54 6.98 -6.13 -0.23
N ARG A 55 5.85 -5.76 0.37
CA ARG A 55 5.74 -4.54 1.17
C ARG A 55 6.54 -4.61 2.45
N SER A 56 6.57 -5.77 3.10
CA SER A 56 7.43 -6.02 4.26
C SER A 56 8.92 -5.88 3.90
N THR A 57 9.32 -6.38 2.73
CA THR A 57 10.69 -6.18 2.22
C THR A 57 11.00 -4.69 2.00
N ILE A 58 10.08 -3.94 1.37
CA ILE A 58 10.27 -2.50 1.12
C ILE A 58 10.40 -1.74 2.44
N LEU A 59 9.53 -2.02 3.42
CA LEU A 59 9.52 -1.32 4.71
C LEU A 59 10.78 -1.63 5.54
N THR A 60 11.18 -2.91 5.59
CA THR A 60 12.25 -3.37 6.48
C THR A 60 13.64 -3.35 5.86
N GLY A 61 13.74 -3.32 4.52
CA GLY A 61 15.00 -3.55 3.80
C GLY A 61 15.54 -4.97 3.95
N GLN A 62 14.76 -5.90 4.50
CA GLN A 62 15.17 -7.28 4.77
C GLN A 62 14.63 -8.23 3.70
N SER A 63 15.34 -9.35 3.50
CA SER A 63 14.84 -10.43 2.65
C SER A 63 13.64 -11.14 3.30
N ILE A 64 12.81 -11.80 2.48
CA ILE A 64 11.67 -12.59 2.94
C ILE A 64 12.05 -13.61 4.00
N ARG A 65 13.20 -14.26 3.83
CA ARG A 65 13.72 -15.23 4.82
C ARG A 65 14.05 -14.58 6.17
N ARG A 66 14.41 -13.30 6.18
CA ARG A 66 14.79 -12.59 7.40
C ARG A 66 13.58 -12.04 8.16
N HIS A 67 12.63 -11.39 7.48
CA HIS A 67 11.44 -10.84 8.13
C HIS A 67 10.32 -11.88 8.32
N GLY A 68 10.38 -13.05 7.66
CA GLY A 68 9.48 -14.18 7.86
C GLY A 68 8.11 -14.10 7.19
N VAL A 69 7.78 -12.99 6.55
CA VAL A 69 6.50 -12.83 5.82
C VAL A 69 6.63 -13.51 4.45
N THR A 70 6.22 -14.76 4.36
CA THR A 70 6.38 -15.58 3.15
C THR A 70 5.15 -15.59 2.25
N SER A 71 3.98 -15.21 2.79
CA SER A 71 2.72 -15.12 2.05
C SER A 71 1.80 -14.06 2.64
N ASN A 72 0.70 -13.74 1.96
CA ASN A 72 -0.40 -13.01 2.58
C ASN A 72 -0.98 -13.84 3.73
N GLY A 73 -1.41 -13.18 4.79
CA GLY A 73 -1.92 -13.86 5.98
C GLY A 73 -0.87 -14.07 7.09
N ILE A 74 0.42 -13.86 6.81
CA ILE A 74 1.48 -13.87 7.81
C ILE A 74 1.85 -12.41 8.14
N PRO A 75 1.50 -11.88 9.32
CA PRO A 75 1.77 -10.50 9.67
C PRO A 75 3.27 -10.23 9.81
N LEU A 76 3.70 -9.04 9.42
CA LEU A 76 5.02 -8.57 9.77
C LEU A 76 5.12 -8.43 11.29
N PRO A 77 6.16 -8.97 11.95
CA PRO A 77 6.34 -8.78 13.39
C PRO A 77 6.24 -7.29 13.77
N GLU A 78 5.54 -6.98 14.86
CA GLU A 78 5.23 -5.60 15.24
C GLU A 78 6.49 -4.75 15.44
N HIS A 79 7.52 -5.35 16.03
CA HIS A 79 8.80 -4.69 16.31
C HIS A 79 9.88 -4.97 15.26
N ALA A 80 9.48 -5.36 14.04
CA ALA A 80 10.44 -5.54 12.95
C ALA A 80 11.16 -4.22 12.68
N PRO A 81 12.51 -4.21 12.65
CA PRO A 81 13.26 -3.02 12.28
C PRO A 81 12.82 -2.49 10.93
N ASN A 82 12.55 -1.19 10.84
CA ASN A 82 12.02 -0.62 9.61
C ASN A 82 12.42 0.84 9.43
N ILE A 83 12.34 1.32 8.19
CA ILE A 83 12.80 2.67 7.84
C ILE A 83 11.95 3.77 8.47
N ALA A 84 10.65 3.56 8.65
CA ALA A 84 9.76 4.56 9.25
C ALA A 84 10.14 4.80 10.72
N GLN A 85 10.35 3.73 11.49
CA GLN A 85 10.81 3.83 12.87
C GLN A 85 12.19 4.50 12.96
N LEU A 86 13.12 4.09 12.09
CA LEU A 86 14.46 4.70 12.05
C LEU A 86 14.39 6.20 11.78
N LEU A 87 13.54 6.63 10.85
CA LEU A 87 13.36 8.05 10.57
C LEU A 87 12.69 8.79 11.73
N ALA A 88 11.65 8.22 12.35
CA ALA A 88 11.00 8.79 13.52
C ALA A 88 11.97 8.98 14.68
N ASP A 89 12.82 7.98 14.98
CA ASP A 89 13.84 8.03 16.01
C ASP A 89 14.91 9.11 15.74
N ASN A 90 15.04 9.54 14.48
CA ASN A 90 15.93 10.64 14.06
C ASN A 90 15.19 11.98 13.83
N GLY A 91 13.99 12.12 14.38
CA GLY A 91 13.25 13.38 14.41
C GLY A 91 12.50 13.73 13.13
N TYR A 92 12.31 12.78 12.22
CA TYR A 92 11.44 12.96 11.08
C TYR A 92 9.97 12.72 11.48
N ARG A 93 9.07 13.52 10.94
CA ARG A 93 7.65 13.21 10.94
C ARG A 93 7.38 12.19 9.84
N THR A 94 6.70 11.11 10.19
CA THR A 94 6.50 9.95 9.31
C THR A 94 5.01 9.74 9.02
N ALA A 95 4.68 9.50 7.75
CA ALA A 95 3.31 9.20 7.37
C ALA A 95 3.26 8.11 6.29
N LEU A 96 2.21 7.29 6.32
CA LEU A 96 1.85 6.36 5.26
C LEU A 96 0.42 6.66 4.81
N ILE A 97 0.27 6.98 3.53
CA ILE A 97 -1.03 7.23 2.91
C ILE A 97 -1.23 6.18 1.81
N GLY A 98 -2.31 5.41 1.92
CA GLY A 98 -2.65 4.36 0.97
C GLY A 98 -2.52 2.95 1.53
N LYS A 99 -2.03 2.01 0.72
CA LYS A 99 -1.96 0.60 1.09
C LYS A 99 -0.73 0.30 1.94
N ALA A 100 -0.95 -0.11 3.20
CA ALA A 100 0.08 -0.66 4.07
C ALA A 100 0.27 -2.16 3.83
N HIS A 101 -0.69 -2.97 4.21
CA HIS A 101 -0.73 -4.42 4.04
C HIS A 101 0.48 -5.13 4.68
N PHE A 102 0.81 -4.74 5.89
CA PHE A 102 1.77 -5.44 6.76
C PHE A 102 1.08 -6.44 7.67
N GLU A 103 -0.26 -6.37 7.70
CA GLU A 103 -1.15 -7.20 8.50
C GLU A 103 -2.23 -7.83 7.61
N PRO A 104 -2.70 -9.06 7.95
CA PRO A 104 -3.75 -9.74 7.17
C PRO A 104 -5.06 -8.95 7.17
N HIS A 105 -5.64 -8.72 6.00
CA HIS A 105 -6.83 -7.88 5.83
C HIS A 105 -8.12 -8.44 6.44
N ALA A 106 -8.20 -9.72 6.75
CA ALA A 106 -9.43 -10.34 7.23
C ALA A 106 -9.55 -10.38 8.77
N ALA A 107 -8.47 -10.12 9.49
CA ALA A 107 -8.46 -10.29 10.93
C ALA A 107 -8.73 -8.96 11.67
N LYS A 108 -9.83 -8.91 12.41
CA LYS A 108 -10.27 -7.73 13.18
C LYS A 108 -9.38 -7.40 14.40
N THR A 109 -8.31 -8.13 14.60
CA THR A 109 -7.38 -7.94 15.72
C THR A 109 -6.21 -7.03 15.39
N TYR A 110 -6.03 -6.68 14.12
CA TYR A 110 -4.91 -5.89 13.66
C TYR A 110 -5.27 -4.42 13.49
N PHE A 111 -4.28 -3.56 13.77
CA PHE A 111 -4.42 -2.11 13.66
C PHE A 111 -4.90 -1.66 12.28
N GLU A 112 -4.32 -2.19 11.21
CA GLU A 112 -4.69 -1.82 9.84
C GLU A 112 -6.17 -2.02 9.53
N ASN A 113 -6.81 -3.00 10.18
CA ASN A 113 -8.21 -3.34 9.95
C ASN A 113 -9.20 -2.60 10.86
N THR A 114 -8.76 -2.08 12.00
CA THR A 114 -9.63 -1.45 13.00
C THR A 114 -9.45 0.05 13.08
N ALA A 115 -8.28 0.57 12.74
CA ALA A 115 -7.90 1.96 12.95
C ALA A 115 -8.93 2.96 12.41
N ALA A 116 -9.43 2.77 11.20
CA ALA A 116 -10.40 3.69 10.60
C ALA A 116 -11.76 3.66 11.34
N GLY A 117 -12.19 2.48 11.78
CA GLY A 117 -13.41 2.32 12.58
C GLY A 117 -13.30 2.98 13.94
N ASP A 118 -12.13 2.89 14.54
CA ASP A 118 -11.81 3.48 15.85
C ASP A 118 -11.45 4.98 15.76
N GLY A 119 -11.42 5.56 14.55
CA GLY A 119 -11.00 6.94 14.30
C GLY A 119 -9.51 7.18 14.53
N SER A 120 -8.70 6.12 14.59
CA SER A 120 -7.25 6.20 14.82
C SER A 120 -6.49 6.33 13.51
N THR A 121 -5.55 7.26 13.46
CA THR A 121 -4.58 7.38 12.38
C THR A 121 -3.15 7.00 12.79
N GLY A 122 -2.99 6.33 13.91
CA GLY A 122 -1.69 5.92 14.43
C GLY A 122 -1.43 6.43 15.85
N PRO A 123 -0.19 6.36 16.32
CA PRO A 123 1.00 5.85 15.61
C PRO A 123 1.01 4.32 15.44
N HIS A 124 1.67 3.83 14.39
CA HIS A 124 1.85 2.40 14.16
C HIS A 124 3.10 2.13 13.31
N ARG A 125 3.92 1.17 13.71
CA ARG A 125 5.14 0.71 12.99
C ARG A 125 6.10 1.86 12.60
N GLY A 126 6.23 2.88 13.47
CA GLY A 126 7.07 4.03 13.21
C GLY A 126 6.45 5.13 12.33
N PHE A 127 5.25 4.93 11.82
CA PHE A 127 4.47 5.99 11.21
C PHE A 127 3.67 6.73 12.28
N GLU A 128 3.87 8.04 12.40
CA GLU A 128 3.06 8.90 13.28
C GLU A 128 1.63 9.02 12.79
N ARG A 129 1.45 8.98 11.46
CA ARG A 129 0.14 9.06 10.81
C ARG A 129 0.00 8.02 9.71
N MET A 130 -1.15 7.33 9.71
CA MET A 130 -1.52 6.40 8.66
C MET A 130 -2.96 6.67 8.22
N GLU A 131 -3.14 6.91 6.92
CA GLU A 131 -4.46 6.97 6.28
C GLU A 131 -4.56 5.84 5.26
N LEU A 132 -5.21 4.77 5.65
CA LEU A 132 -5.15 3.50 4.98
C LEU A 132 -6.22 3.36 3.91
N CYS A 133 -5.82 2.72 2.80
CA CYS A 133 -6.69 2.20 1.77
C CYS A 133 -6.31 0.73 1.55
N GLY A 134 -7.27 -0.16 1.60
CA GLY A 134 -7.07 -1.58 1.32
C GLY A 134 -7.49 -1.97 -0.09
N HIS A 135 -7.66 -3.26 -0.32
CA HIS A 135 -8.30 -3.75 -1.54
C HIS A 135 -9.79 -3.40 -1.53
N THR A 136 -10.27 -2.80 -2.60
CA THR A 136 -11.67 -2.37 -2.75
C THR A 136 -12.61 -3.51 -3.13
N GLY A 137 -12.12 -4.73 -3.32
CA GLY A 137 -12.75 -5.77 -4.10
C GLY A 137 -13.68 -6.76 -3.40
N ARG A 138 -13.93 -6.68 -2.10
CA ARG A 138 -14.92 -7.57 -1.45
C ARG A 138 -15.92 -6.81 -0.59
N ALA A 139 -17.15 -6.78 -1.10
CA ALA A 139 -18.38 -6.61 -0.33
C ALA A 139 -18.55 -5.32 0.45
N GLY A 140 -18.23 -4.16 -0.08
CA GLY A 140 -18.73 -2.88 0.44
C GLY A 140 -18.40 -2.55 1.91
N ARG A 141 -17.48 -3.28 2.52
CA ARG A 141 -17.05 -3.13 3.91
C ARG A 141 -15.55 -2.97 3.99
N SER A 142 -15.02 -2.00 3.27
CA SER A 142 -13.64 -1.59 3.55
C SER A 142 -13.64 -0.91 4.92
N LEU A 143 -12.89 -1.48 5.84
CA LEU A 143 -12.69 -0.94 7.19
C LEU A 143 -11.64 0.18 7.22
N PHE A 144 -11.18 0.64 6.05
CA PHE A 144 -10.07 1.57 5.91
C PHE A 144 -10.54 3.03 5.84
N HIS A 145 -9.63 3.96 6.05
CA HIS A 145 -9.88 5.40 6.09
C HIS A 145 -10.48 5.97 4.80
N TYR A 146 -9.98 5.52 3.62
CA TYR A 146 -10.45 6.05 2.35
C TYR A 146 -11.95 5.77 2.11
N PRO A 147 -12.46 4.55 2.25
CA PRO A 147 -13.90 4.30 2.11
C PRO A 147 -14.75 5.00 3.16
N LYS A 148 -14.25 5.13 4.39
CA LYS A 148 -14.94 5.91 5.40
C LYS A 148 -15.03 7.38 4.98
N TRP A 149 -13.92 7.97 4.56
CA TRP A 149 -13.88 9.33 4.04
C TRP A 149 -14.83 9.50 2.84
N LEU A 150 -14.85 8.54 1.90
CA LEU A 150 -15.75 8.59 0.75
C LEU A 150 -17.21 8.60 1.18
N ALA A 151 -17.58 7.75 2.14
CA ALA A 151 -18.94 7.70 2.67
C ALA A 151 -19.36 8.99 3.39
N ASP A 152 -18.44 9.59 4.14
CA ASP A 152 -18.69 10.80 4.90
C ASP A 152 -18.73 12.07 3.99
N ALA A 153 -17.82 12.17 3.03
CA ALA A 153 -17.66 13.35 2.20
C ALA A 153 -18.49 13.31 0.89
N HIS A 154 -18.77 12.13 0.39
CA HIS A 154 -19.43 11.90 -0.91
C HIS A 154 -20.46 10.76 -0.82
N PRO A 155 -21.51 10.89 0.00
CA PRO A 155 -22.48 9.81 0.22
C PRO A 155 -23.16 9.34 -1.07
N ASP A 156 -23.37 10.24 -2.02
CA ASP A 156 -23.97 9.90 -3.32
C ASP A 156 -23.08 9.03 -4.20
N ALA A 157 -21.75 9.05 -3.97
CA ALA A 157 -20.81 8.23 -4.72
C ALA A 157 -20.69 6.80 -4.17
N VAL A 158 -21.18 6.55 -2.96
CA VAL A 158 -21.06 5.25 -2.28
C VAL A 158 -21.81 4.16 -3.03
N GLU A 159 -23.02 4.46 -3.52
CA GLU A 159 -23.86 3.51 -4.25
C GLU A 159 -23.18 3.07 -5.56
N GLY A 160 -22.69 4.01 -6.37
CA GLY A 160 -21.93 3.71 -7.57
C GLY A 160 -20.61 2.98 -7.31
N PHE A 161 -19.95 3.25 -6.18
CA PHE A 161 -18.77 2.53 -5.76
C PHE A 161 -19.08 1.08 -5.38
N HIS A 162 -20.21 0.84 -4.74
CA HIS A 162 -20.68 -0.51 -4.42
C HIS A 162 -21.08 -1.29 -5.67
N GLU A 163 -21.78 -0.68 -6.62
CA GLU A 163 -22.17 -1.31 -7.90
C GLU A 163 -20.92 -1.72 -8.69
N TYR A 164 -19.91 -0.86 -8.79
CA TYR A 164 -18.67 -1.19 -9.47
C TYR A 164 -17.90 -2.31 -8.79
N ALA A 165 -17.86 -2.33 -7.47
CA ALA A 165 -17.19 -3.37 -6.70
C ALA A 165 -17.91 -4.73 -6.75
N VAL A 166 -19.25 -4.73 -6.90
CA VAL A 166 -20.07 -5.94 -6.88
C VAL A 166 -20.43 -6.43 -8.29
N GLY A 167 -20.59 -5.53 -9.25
CA GLY A 167 -21.13 -5.84 -10.58
C GLY A 167 -20.11 -6.04 -11.69
N GLY A 168 -18.88 -5.60 -11.53
CA GLY A 168 -17.92 -5.48 -12.63
C GLY A 168 -16.75 -6.46 -12.64
N ALA A 169 -16.47 -7.19 -11.58
CA ALA A 169 -15.41 -8.17 -11.57
C ALA A 169 -15.95 -9.57 -11.81
N PRO A 170 -15.48 -10.30 -12.82
CA PRO A 170 -15.80 -11.71 -12.94
C PRO A 170 -15.34 -12.41 -11.66
N SER A 171 -16.22 -13.23 -11.10
CA SER A 171 -16.05 -14.00 -9.87
C SER A 171 -14.84 -14.96 -9.85
N ASN A 172 -14.05 -14.93 -10.91
CA ASN A 172 -12.92 -15.81 -11.18
C ASN A 172 -11.55 -15.12 -11.09
N ALA A 173 -11.44 -13.89 -10.58
CA ALA A 173 -10.17 -13.41 -10.11
C ALA A 173 -9.81 -14.20 -8.84
N GLY A 174 -9.33 -15.40 -9.03
CA GLY A 174 -8.84 -16.32 -8.00
C GLY A 174 -7.58 -15.75 -7.32
N TRP A 175 -7.80 -14.76 -6.52
CA TRP A 175 -6.83 -14.32 -5.53
C TRP A 175 -7.20 -15.07 -4.25
N GLY A 176 -6.61 -16.25 -4.11
CA GLY A 176 -6.72 -17.02 -2.88
C GLY A 176 -6.33 -16.16 -1.67
N ASP A 177 -7.13 -16.29 -0.63
CA ASP A 177 -6.86 -15.79 0.70
C ASP A 177 -5.57 -16.40 1.26
#